data_c2afe2554d39c429dc1d8f28a0a49361
#
_entry.id   c2afe2554d39c429dc1d8f28a0a49361
#
_cell.length_a   1.000
_cell.length_b   1.000
_cell.length_c   1.000
_cell.angle_alpha   90.00
_cell.angle_beta   90.00
_cell.angle_gamma   90.00
#
_symmetry.space_group_name_H-M   'P 1'
#
loop_
_entity.id
_entity.type
_entity.pdbx_description
1 polymer ?
#
loop_
_entity_poly.entity_id
_entity_poly.type
_entity_poly.pdbx_seq_one_letter_code
_entity_poly.pdbx_strand_id
1 'polypeptide(L)'
;MAERTYKNEFPIEEIDDNSWMIGQVLISRHASKPNGPCWYDGKDAFFTIAEVPNPKPSTRPLSESCPFVELSCGPMTARAGIFEVGHAYLTIDLNIGTPEHVTLGKLAEMDLSFKVPEVYYHGVHCDRYYLVCSSFPSGRNLVYAWTETDDHDTRSLWVSQIADACLELSKLRGSAITAIDGGILNDHLLLKEVGSAGDIDYEPEKMRENCLEIGLDCSELTFAFNNIQPIAFTVNNDGLVGISSWRHAGFVPKDWIGTKVRSNDLMESADVCNKLWTEEDLAHWSYYIGVAMKENGFGEVWYDFAKWNSKKAQRHMKRIGKA
;
A
#
# COMPACT_ATOMS: atom_id res chain seq x y z
N MET A 1 22.52 -16.52 -8.71
CA MET A 1 21.44 -15.81 -9.42
C MET A 1 21.84 -14.35 -9.47
N ALA A 2 21.86 -13.72 -10.64
CA ALA A 2 22.22 -12.30 -10.74
C ALA A 2 21.08 -11.48 -10.07
N GLU A 3 21.42 -10.65 -9.08
CA GLU A 3 20.52 -9.64 -8.54
C GLU A 3 20.01 -8.79 -9.71
N ARG A 4 18.72 -8.92 -10.01
CA ARG A 4 18.05 -7.95 -10.87
C ARG A 4 17.86 -6.68 -10.04
N THR A 5 18.80 -5.76 -10.11
CA THR A 5 18.59 -4.37 -9.66
C THR A 5 17.53 -3.76 -10.56
N TYR A 6 16.30 -3.67 -10.06
CA TYR A 6 15.27 -2.88 -10.72
C TYR A 6 15.68 -1.41 -10.60
N LYS A 7 16.01 -0.79 -11.74
CA LYS A 7 16.20 0.66 -11.78
C LYS A 7 14.84 1.31 -11.55
N ASN A 8 14.82 2.27 -10.63
CA ASN A 8 13.66 3.15 -10.47
C ASN A 8 13.37 3.84 -11.81
N GLU A 9 12.10 3.79 -12.25
CA GLU A 9 11.67 4.47 -13.48
C GLU A 9 11.75 6.00 -13.34
N PHE A 10 11.76 6.52 -12.08
CA PHE A 10 11.77 7.94 -11.76
C PHE A 10 13.01 8.28 -10.92
N PRO A 11 14.15 8.55 -11.55
CA PRO A 11 15.33 8.99 -10.83
C PRO A 11 15.05 10.33 -10.14
N ILE A 12 15.65 10.52 -8.98
CA ILE A 12 15.70 11.82 -8.31
C ILE A 12 16.73 12.67 -9.07
N GLU A 13 16.32 13.85 -9.50
CA GLU A 13 17.18 14.82 -10.21
C GLU A 13 17.34 16.08 -9.34
N GLU A 14 18.54 16.38 -8.90
CA GLU A 14 18.82 17.56 -8.07
C GLU A 14 19.03 18.81 -8.93
N ILE A 15 18.36 19.91 -8.60
CA ILE A 15 18.54 21.22 -9.25
C ILE A 15 19.54 22.04 -8.45
N ASP A 16 19.30 22.18 -7.15
CA ASP A 16 20.13 22.89 -6.18
C ASP A 16 19.97 22.26 -4.79
N ASP A 17 20.55 22.89 -3.72
CA ASP A 17 20.53 22.37 -2.35
C ASP A 17 19.12 22.29 -1.72
N ASN A 18 18.12 22.89 -2.35
CA ASN A 18 16.75 22.99 -1.86
C ASN A 18 15.68 22.57 -2.85
N SER A 19 16.07 22.02 -4.01
CA SER A 19 15.10 21.72 -5.08
C SER A 19 15.47 20.45 -5.85
N TRP A 20 14.49 19.55 -5.97
CA TRP A 20 14.65 18.24 -6.62
C TRP A 20 13.46 17.95 -7.51
N MET A 21 13.70 17.27 -8.62
CA MET A 21 12.65 16.75 -9.49
C MET A 21 12.57 15.22 -9.38
N ILE A 22 11.36 14.72 -9.40
CA ILE A 22 11.07 13.28 -9.51
C ILE A 22 9.93 13.12 -10.51
N GLY A 23 10.28 12.62 -11.71
CA GLY A 23 9.32 12.54 -12.81
C GLY A 23 8.82 13.93 -13.23
N GLN A 24 7.53 14.21 -13.00
CA GLN A 24 6.87 15.45 -13.41
C GLN A 24 6.61 16.42 -12.24
N VAL A 25 7.17 16.15 -11.07
CA VAL A 25 6.99 17.02 -9.91
C VAL A 25 8.32 17.59 -9.43
N LEU A 26 8.24 18.84 -8.95
CA LEU A 26 9.32 19.59 -8.33
C LEU A 26 9.03 19.67 -6.83
N ILE A 27 9.97 19.24 -6.00
CA ILE A 27 9.91 19.36 -4.55
C ILE A 27 10.92 20.41 -4.11
N SER A 28 10.47 21.37 -3.31
CA SER A 28 11.30 22.47 -2.82
C SER A 28 11.30 22.52 -1.31
N ARG A 29 12.49 22.77 -0.71
CA ARG A 29 12.71 22.92 0.72
C ARG A 29 12.76 24.39 1.10
N HIS A 30 12.08 24.76 2.19
CA HIS A 30 11.94 26.13 2.69
C HIS A 30 12.32 26.19 4.15
N ALA A 31 13.12 27.21 4.55
CA ALA A 31 13.52 27.44 5.94
C ALA A 31 12.36 27.94 6.83
N SER A 32 11.26 28.41 6.25
CA SER A 32 10.06 28.82 6.96
C SER A 32 8.82 28.21 6.32
N LYS A 33 7.76 28.03 7.11
CA LYS A 33 6.50 27.46 6.63
C LYS A 33 5.91 28.32 5.52
N PRO A 34 5.81 27.80 4.28
CA PRO A 34 5.21 28.55 3.17
C PRO A 34 3.68 28.61 3.29
N ASN A 35 3.05 29.48 2.51
CA ASN A 35 1.61 29.46 2.34
C ASN A 35 1.21 28.30 1.43
N GLY A 36 0.14 27.57 1.82
CA GLY A 36 -0.40 26.44 1.05
C GLY A 36 0.06 25.08 1.55
N PRO A 37 -0.25 24.00 0.80
CA PRO A 37 0.08 22.64 1.18
C PRO A 37 1.60 22.45 1.33
N CYS A 38 2.02 22.01 2.51
CA CYS A 38 3.42 21.76 2.84
C CYS A 38 3.51 20.73 3.96
N TRP A 39 4.67 20.08 4.08
CA TRP A 39 4.94 19.15 5.19
C TRP A 39 6.30 19.46 5.83
N TYR A 40 6.48 19.00 7.06
CA TYR A 40 7.67 19.26 7.85
C TYR A 40 8.79 18.27 7.50
N ASP A 41 10.04 18.71 7.50
CA ASP A 41 11.20 17.89 7.20
C ASP A 41 11.71 17.04 8.38
N GLY A 42 11.11 17.22 9.55
CA GLY A 42 11.51 16.54 10.78
C GLY A 42 12.59 17.27 11.57
N LYS A 43 13.12 18.42 11.09
CA LYS A 43 14.18 19.19 11.72
C LYS A 43 13.81 20.67 11.86
N ASP A 44 13.93 21.45 10.81
CA ASP A 44 13.79 22.91 10.87
C ASP A 44 13.23 23.54 9.58
N ALA A 45 12.82 22.72 8.62
CA ALA A 45 12.37 23.18 7.31
C ALA A 45 11.03 22.54 6.89
N PHE A 46 10.51 23.02 5.77
CA PHE A 46 9.27 22.54 5.16
C PHE A 46 9.48 22.22 3.70
N PHE A 47 8.76 21.24 3.21
CA PHE A 47 8.72 20.92 1.79
C PHE A 47 7.41 21.35 1.17
N THR A 48 7.47 21.76 -0.11
CA THR A 48 6.33 21.94 -1.00
C THR A 48 6.49 21.11 -2.25
N ILE A 49 5.40 20.88 -2.98
CA ILE A 49 5.38 20.19 -4.26
C ILE A 49 4.66 21.04 -5.30
N ALA A 50 5.18 21.03 -6.52
CA ALA A 50 4.60 21.70 -7.69
C ALA A 50 4.88 20.86 -8.95
N GLU A 51 4.26 21.21 -10.08
CA GLU A 51 4.64 20.67 -11.37
C GLU A 51 6.02 21.16 -11.78
N VAL A 52 6.76 20.33 -12.51
CA VAL A 52 8.05 20.73 -13.09
C VAL A 52 7.81 21.87 -14.08
N PRO A 53 8.51 23.00 -13.95
CA PRO A 53 8.33 24.12 -14.85
C PRO A 53 8.78 23.80 -16.29
N ASN A 54 8.20 24.50 -17.24
CA ASN A 54 8.61 24.44 -18.64
C ASN A 54 9.21 25.80 -19.05
N PRO A 55 10.50 25.86 -19.48
CA PRO A 55 11.42 24.74 -19.73
C PRO A 55 11.90 24.06 -18.44
N LYS A 56 12.21 22.76 -18.54
CA LYS A 56 12.75 21.97 -17.43
C LYS A 56 14.08 22.57 -16.95
N PRO A 57 14.26 22.76 -15.62
CA PRO A 57 15.52 23.26 -15.06
C PRO A 57 16.70 22.32 -15.35
N SER A 58 17.91 22.90 -15.40
CA SER A 58 19.15 22.12 -15.43
C SER A 58 19.34 21.39 -14.11
N THR A 59 19.90 20.20 -14.15
CA THR A 59 20.14 19.36 -12.98
C THR A 59 21.62 19.12 -12.76
N ARG A 60 21.98 18.73 -11.55
CA ARG A 60 23.33 18.33 -11.13
C ARG A 60 23.31 16.93 -10.52
N PRO A 61 24.46 16.27 -10.34
CA PRO A 61 24.54 15.01 -9.59
C PRO A 61 23.98 15.17 -8.17
N LEU A 62 23.32 14.12 -7.66
CA LEU A 62 22.79 14.11 -6.29
C LEU A 62 23.91 14.38 -5.28
N SER A 63 23.64 15.28 -4.35
CA SER A 63 24.50 15.56 -3.20
C SER A 63 24.24 14.57 -2.07
N GLU A 64 25.18 14.46 -1.11
CA GLU A 64 25.01 13.67 0.11
C GLU A 64 23.90 14.23 1.02
N SER A 65 23.51 15.49 0.81
CA SER A 65 22.43 16.16 1.56
C SER A 65 21.04 15.94 0.97
N CYS A 66 20.90 15.15 -0.10
CA CYS A 66 19.62 14.80 -0.69
C CYS A 66 18.68 14.19 0.38
N PRO A 67 17.49 14.78 0.64
CA PRO A 67 16.63 14.36 1.75
C PRO A 67 15.78 13.14 1.45
N PHE A 68 15.84 12.61 0.24
CA PHE A 68 14.99 11.51 -0.21
C PHE A 68 15.60 10.17 0.13
N VAL A 69 14.77 9.30 0.72
CA VAL A 69 15.06 7.88 0.87
C VAL A 69 14.15 7.12 -0.09
N GLU A 70 14.76 6.46 -1.07
CA GLU A 70 14.04 5.58 -1.97
C GLU A 70 13.67 4.30 -1.22
N LEU A 71 12.38 4.00 -1.15
CA LEU A 71 11.87 2.76 -0.57
C LEU A 71 11.68 1.75 -1.70
N SER A 72 12.35 0.59 -1.60
CA SER A 72 12.29 -0.46 -2.61
C SER A 72 10.85 -0.93 -2.82
N CYS A 73 10.39 -0.84 -4.06
CA CYS A 73 9.16 -1.48 -4.50
C CYS A 73 9.51 -2.81 -5.16
N GLY A 74 8.87 -3.90 -4.75
CA GLY A 74 9.05 -5.20 -5.37
C GLY A 74 8.54 -5.22 -6.81
N PRO A 75 8.99 -6.20 -7.64
CA PRO A 75 8.65 -6.28 -9.07
C PRO A 75 7.17 -6.57 -9.37
N MET A 76 6.38 -6.89 -8.35
CA MET A 76 4.95 -7.23 -8.49
C MET A 76 4.03 -6.03 -8.25
N THR A 77 4.57 -4.88 -7.84
CA THR A 77 3.77 -3.68 -7.60
C THR A 77 3.69 -2.85 -8.87
N ALA A 78 2.51 -2.38 -9.21
CA ALA A 78 2.32 -1.38 -10.27
C ALA A 78 2.84 0.01 -9.82
N ARG A 79 3.54 0.10 -8.68
CA ARG A 79 4.14 1.32 -8.18
C ARG A 79 5.44 1.59 -8.90
N ALA A 80 5.53 2.76 -9.48
CA ALA A 80 6.71 3.22 -10.18
C ALA A 80 7.79 3.74 -9.22
N GLY A 81 7.39 4.19 -8.01
CA GLY A 81 8.33 4.62 -6.97
C GLY A 81 7.63 4.99 -5.66
N ILE A 82 8.32 4.77 -4.54
CA ILE A 82 7.96 5.29 -3.22
C ILE A 82 9.19 5.96 -2.66
N PHE A 83 9.04 7.19 -2.19
CA PHE A 83 10.10 7.99 -1.61
C PHE A 83 9.65 8.53 -0.26
N GLU A 84 10.47 8.37 0.74
CA GLU A 84 10.32 9.09 2.00
C GLU A 84 11.06 10.43 1.90
N VAL A 85 10.40 11.51 2.32
CA VAL A 85 10.96 12.85 2.35
C VAL A 85 10.42 13.63 3.53
N GLY A 86 11.24 13.80 4.56
CA GLY A 86 10.79 14.35 5.84
C GLY A 86 9.66 13.52 6.44
N HIS A 87 8.62 14.20 6.92
CA HIS A 87 7.43 13.53 7.49
C HIS A 87 6.35 13.19 6.46
N ALA A 88 6.76 12.84 5.22
CA ALA A 88 5.83 12.43 4.18
C ALA A 88 6.39 11.31 3.30
N TYR A 89 5.46 10.64 2.60
CA TYR A 89 5.74 9.71 1.52
C TYR A 89 5.24 10.30 0.20
N LEU A 90 6.11 10.32 -0.81
CA LEU A 90 5.71 10.51 -2.20
C LEU A 90 5.58 9.14 -2.85
N THR A 91 4.40 8.84 -3.39
CA THR A 91 4.17 7.65 -4.22
C THR A 91 3.88 8.04 -5.66
N ILE A 92 4.43 7.28 -6.60
CA ILE A 92 4.18 7.41 -8.04
C ILE A 92 3.64 6.07 -8.53
N ASP A 93 2.42 6.07 -9.05
CA ASP A 93 1.71 4.87 -9.44
C ASP A 93 1.18 4.95 -10.86
N LEU A 94 0.77 3.81 -11.41
CA LEU A 94 -0.13 3.80 -12.56
C LEU A 94 -1.47 4.42 -12.15
N ASN A 95 -2.03 5.24 -13.02
CA ASN A 95 -3.35 5.83 -12.81
C ASN A 95 -4.45 4.79 -13.16
N ILE A 96 -4.60 3.77 -12.30
CA ILE A 96 -5.57 2.68 -12.47
C ILE A 96 -6.47 2.60 -11.24
N GLY A 97 -7.77 2.52 -11.48
CA GLY A 97 -8.77 2.40 -10.41
C GLY A 97 -9.00 3.70 -9.64
N THR A 98 -9.67 3.58 -8.50
CA THR A 98 -9.91 4.73 -7.62
C THR A 98 -8.61 5.22 -7.02
N PRO A 99 -8.24 6.50 -7.19
CA PRO A 99 -7.04 7.07 -6.60
C PRO A 99 -7.06 7.03 -5.08
N GLU A 100 -5.92 6.74 -4.47
CA GLU A 100 -5.81 6.56 -3.01
C GLU A 100 -6.30 7.77 -2.20
N HIS A 101 -6.10 9.01 -2.70
CA HIS A 101 -6.57 10.22 -2.00
C HIS A 101 -8.09 10.27 -1.82
N VAL A 102 -8.86 9.63 -2.71
CA VAL A 102 -10.33 9.55 -2.59
C VAL A 102 -10.71 8.69 -1.38
N THR A 103 -10.02 7.55 -1.21
CA THR A 103 -10.20 6.70 -0.04
C THR A 103 -9.80 7.42 1.24
N LEU A 104 -8.61 8.05 1.25
CA LEU A 104 -8.10 8.79 2.41
C LEU A 104 -9.03 9.94 2.80
N GLY A 105 -9.57 10.68 1.81
CA GLY A 105 -10.53 11.76 2.06
C GLY A 105 -11.81 11.27 2.74
N LYS A 106 -12.34 10.11 2.33
CA LYS A 106 -13.52 9.51 2.97
C LYS A 106 -13.24 9.00 4.39
N LEU A 107 -12.08 8.37 4.60
CA LEU A 107 -11.69 7.87 5.92
C LEU A 107 -11.39 9.00 6.90
N ALA A 108 -10.87 10.13 6.43
CA ALA A 108 -10.62 11.31 7.26
C ALA A 108 -11.90 11.96 7.83
N GLU A 109 -13.07 11.68 7.22
CA GLU A 109 -14.39 12.13 7.71
C GLU A 109 -14.93 11.21 8.82
N MET A 110 -14.27 10.08 9.11
CA MET A 110 -14.72 9.05 10.07
C MET A 110 -13.98 9.17 11.40
N ASP A 111 -14.65 8.81 12.48
CA ASP A 111 -14.04 8.67 13.81
C ASP A 111 -13.45 7.26 13.96
N LEU A 112 -12.20 7.10 13.50
CA LEU A 112 -11.48 5.83 13.52
C LEU A 112 -10.59 5.71 14.75
N SER A 113 -10.44 4.50 15.28
CA SER A 113 -9.55 4.21 16.41
C SER A 113 -8.06 4.31 16.08
N PHE A 114 -7.70 4.44 14.81
CA PHE A 114 -6.34 4.56 14.29
C PHE A 114 -6.21 5.75 13.32
N LYS A 115 -4.98 6.19 13.05
CA LYS A 115 -4.73 7.30 12.13
C LYS A 115 -4.68 6.85 10.69
N VAL A 116 -5.18 7.69 9.79
CA VAL A 116 -4.97 7.60 8.35
C VAL A 116 -4.06 8.74 7.88
N PRO A 117 -3.28 8.58 6.79
CA PRO A 117 -2.44 9.65 6.29
C PRO A 117 -3.23 10.90 5.86
N GLU A 118 -2.72 12.07 6.19
CA GLU A 118 -3.19 13.34 5.64
C GLU A 118 -2.64 13.51 4.23
N VAL A 119 -3.48 13.91 3.29
CA VAL A 119 -3.07 14.17 1.90
C VAL A 119 -2.59 15.60 1.76
N TYR A 120 -1.33 15.78 1.38
CA TYR A 120 -0.71 17.09 1.10
C TYR A 120 -0.81 17.46 -0.37
N TYR A 121 -0.73 16.47 -1.27
CA TYR A 121 -0.81 16.67 -2.70
C TYR A 121 -1.29 15.42 -3.41
N HIS A 122 -2.03 15.60 -4.50
CA HIS A 122 -2.28 14.56 -5.50
C HIS A 122 -2.39 15.17 -6.89
N GLY A 123 -2.01 14.41 -7.92
CA GLY A 123 -2.10 14.85 -9.30
C GLY A 123 -1.83 13.72 -10.29
N VAL A 124 -2.27 13.89 -11.53
CA VAL A 124 -1.98 12.97 -12.62
C VAL A 124 -1.13 13.70 -13.65
N HIS A 125 0.07 13.18 -13.92
CA HIS A 125 1.00 13.73 -14.90
C HIS A 125 1.53 12.59 -15.77
N CYS A 126 1.42 12.72 -17.09
CA CYS A 126 1.89 11.72 -18.07
C CYS A 126 1.43 10.29 -17.74
N ASP A 127 0.11 10.12 -17.48
CA ASP A 127 -0.52 8.84 -17.13
C ASP A 127 -0.04 8.19 -15.83
N ARG A 128 0.68 8.95 -14.99
CA ARG A 128 1.08 8.53 -13.65
C ARG A 128 0.36 9.35 -12.60
N TYR A 129 -0.07 8.67 -11.54
CA TYR A 129 -0.68 9.26 -10.38
C TYR A 129 0.39 9.51 -9.31
N TYR A 130 0.46 10.75 -8.84
CA TYR A 130 1.36 11.21 -7.78
C TYR A 130 0.55 11.50 -6.52
N LEU A 131 1.01 11.00 -5.40
CA LEU A 131 0.41 11.26 -4.09
C LEU A 131 1.50 11.63 -3.10
N VAL A 132 1.33 12.73 -2.37
CA VAL A 132 2.11 13.03 -1.17
C VAL A 132 1.19 12.98 0.02
N CYS A 133 1.50 12.12 0.97
CA CYS A 133 0.75 11.98 2.21
C CYS A 133 1.67 11.92 3.43
N SER A 134 1.11 12.26 4.61
CA SER A 134 1.86 12.24 5.87
C SER A 134 2.37 10.85 6.23
N SER A 135 3.55 10.80 6.86
CA SER A 135 3.99 9.65 7.64
C SER A 135 3.42 9.72 9.08
N PHE A 136 3.76 8.72 9.90
CA PHE A 136 3.36 8.65 11.30
C PHE A 136 4.61 8.74 12.21
N PRO A 137 5.17 9.94 12.43
CA PRO A 137 6.45 10.09 13.13
C PRO A 137 6.42 9.69 14.61
N SER A 138 5.22 9.52 15.20
CA SER A 138 5.05 9.04 16.60
C SER A 138 5.15 7.52 16.75
N GLY A 139 5.40 6.79 15.68
CA GLY A 139 5.51 5.33 15.69
C GLY A 139 6.67 4.83 14.83
N ARG A 140 6.79 3.51 14.80
CA ARG A 140 7.77 2.76 14.00
C ARG A 140 7.02 1.88 13.00
N ASN A 141 7.46 1.83 11.76
CA ASN A 141 6.88 0.87 10.80
C ASN A 141 7.03 -0.56 11.32
N LEU A 142 5.96 -1.33 11.24
CA LEU A 142 5.88 -2.67 11.85
C LEU A 142 6.95 -3.64 11.33
N VAL A 143 7.38 -3.50 10.08
CA VAL A 143 8.46 -4.34 9.52
C VAL A 143 9.74 -4.22 10.36
N TYR A 144 10.08 -3.02 10.81
CA TYR A 144 11.25 -2.79 11.65
C TYR A 144 10.94 -3.04 13.12
N ALA A 145 9.81 -2.55 13.63
CA ALA A 145 9.42 -2.75 15.03
C ALA A 145 9.36 -4.22 15.43
N TRP A 146 8.93 -5.09 14.50
CA TRP A 146 8.85 -6.53 14.72
C TRP A 146 10.18 -7.16 15.05
N THR A 147 11.27 -6.74 14.38
CA THR A 147 12.63 -7.26 14.61
C THR A 147 13.33 -6.60 15.79
N GLU A 148 12.78 -5.52 16.32
CA GLU A 148 13.35 -4.78 17.45
C GLU A 148 12.85 -5.31 18.81
N THR A 149 11.91 -6.26 18.83
CA THR A 149 11.39 -6.88 20.06
C THR A 149 11.05 -8.35 19.86
N ASP A 150 11.39 -9.18 20.85
CA ASP A 150 10.95 -10.57 20.94
C ASP A 150 9.79 -10.75 21.93
N ASP A 151 9.27 -9.64 22.48
CA ASP A 151 8.17 -9.67 23.43
C ASP A 151 6.85 -10.07 22.76
N HIS A 152 6.36 -11.26 23.14
CA HIS A 152 5.14 -11.83 22.59
C HIS A 152 3.90 -11.02 22.92
N ASP A 153 3.83 -10.38 24.08
CA ASP A 153 2.68 -9.58 24.48
C ASP A 153 2.58 -8.32 23.63
N THR A 154 3.73 -7.67 23.37
CA THR A 154 3.82 -6.50 22.47
C THR A 154 3.41 -6.87 21.03
N ARG A 155 3.96 -7.95 20.47
CA ARG A 155 3.61 -8.42 19.12
C ARG A 155 2.11 -8.77 19.02
N SER A 156 1.57 -9.44 20.05
CA SER A 156 0.15 -9.80 20.11
C SER A 156 -0.76 -8.57 20.21
N LEU A 157 -0.37 -7.55 20.98
CA LEU A 157 -1.07 -6.29 21.07
C LEU A 157 -1.18 -5.60 19.70
N TRP A 158 -0.07 -5.49 18.98
CA TRP A 158 -0.06 -4.88 17.65
C TRP A 158 -1.00 -5.58 16.69
N VAL A 159 -0.92 -6.91 16.64
CA VAL A 159 -1.73 -7.73 15.73
C VAL A 159 -3.21 -7.70 16.10
N SER A 160 -3.55 -7.74 17.40
CA SER A 160 -4.93 -7.62 17.86
C SER A 160 -5.55 -6.30 17.43
N GLN A 161 -4.84 -5.18 17.64
CA GLN A 161 -5.35 -3.86 17.24
C GLN A 161 -5.45 -3.69 15.72
N ILE A 162 -4.58 -4.34 14.92
CA ILE A 162 -4.73 -4.41 13.46
C ILE A 162 -6.03 -5.15 13.09
N ALA A 163 -6.31 -6.28 13.74
CA ALA A 163 -7.53 -7.03 13.49
C ALA A 163 -8.78 -6.25 13.94
N ASP A 164 -8.72 -5.52 15.06
CA ASP A 164 -9.78 -4.64 15.54
C ASP A 164 -10.05 -3.49 14.54
N ALA A 165 -9.00 -2.89 13.97
CA ALA A 165 -9.13 -1.90 12.91
C ALA A 165 -9.82 -2.47 11.65
N CYS A 166 -9.49 -3.70 11.26
CA CYS A 166 -10.19 -4.39 10.17
C CYS A 166 -11.66 -4.63 10.51
N LEU A 167 -11.98 -5.02 11.75
CA LEU A 167 -13.34 -5.19 12.21
C LEU A 167 -14.11 -3.86 12.22
N GLU A 168 -13.47 -2.77 12.64
CA GLU A 168 -14.05 -1.43 12.59
C GLU A 168 -14.43 -1.02 11.17
N LEU A 169 -13.51 -1.17 10.22
CA LEU A 169 -13.75 -0.89 8.80
C LEU A 169 -14.87 -1.78 8.22
N SER A 170 -14.94 -3.03 8.64
CA SER A 170 -15.94 -3.99 8.17
C SER A 170 -17.37 -3.64 8.55
N LYS A 171 -17.60 -2.65 9.43
CA LYS A 171 -18.95 -2.11 9.75
C LYS A 171 -19.54 -1.33 8.56
N LEU A 172 -18.70 -0.81 7.66
CA LEU A 172 -19.15 -0.21 6.42
C LEU A 172 -19.59 -1.31 5.45
N ARG A 173 -20.76 -1.13 4.81
CA ARG A 173 -21.37 -2.12 3.92
C ARG A 173 -21.45 -1.59 2.50
N GLY A 174 -21.17 -2.46 1.54
CA GLY A 174 -21.29 -2.19 0.12
C GLY A 174 -22.33 -3.07 -0.57
N SER A 175 -22.77 -2.64 -1.75
CA SER A 175 -23.68 -3.42 -2.62
C SER A 175 -22.97 -4.10 -3.79
N ALA A 176 -21.74 -3.67 -4.10
CA ALA A 176 -20.92 -4.20 -5.18
C ALA A 176 -19.44 -4.27 -4.76
N ILE A 177 -18.64 -5.08 -5.45
CA ILE A 177 -17.19 -5.16 -5.25
C ILE A 177 -16.54 -3.98 -5.95
N THR A 178 -16.35 -2.90 -5.21
CA THR A 178 -15.89 -1.60 -5.70
C THR A 178 -14.97 -0.91 -4.68
N ALA A 179 -14.31 0.15 -5.09
CA ALA A 179 -13.69 1.09 -4.17
C ALA A 179 -14.74 1.84 -3.34
N ILE A 180 -14.31 2.67 -2.40
CA ILE A 180 -15.20 3.38 -1.45
C ILE A 180 -16.17 4.36 -2.12
N ASP A 181 -15.81 4.88 -3.28
CA ASP A 181 -16.61 5.82 -4.09
C ASP A 181 -17.51 5.13 -5.14
N GLY A 182 -17.52 3.80 -5.17
CA GLY A 182 -18.19 3.01 -6.20
C GLY A 182 -17.36 2.83 -7.48
N GLY A 183 -16.15 3.36 -7.52
CA GLY A 183 -15.21 3.18 -8.62
C GLY A 183 -14.51 1.82 -8.61
N ILE A 184 -13.50 1.69 -9.47
CA ILE A 184 -12.76 0.44 -9.65
C ILE A 184 -11.96 0.08 -8.41
N LEU A 185 -12.18 -1.12 -7.87
CA LEU A 185 -11.34 -1.73 -6.84
C LEU A 185 -10.06 -2.30 -7.48
N ASN A 186 -8.92 -1.79 -7.04
CA ASN A 186 -7.62 -2.27 -7.52
C ASN A 186 -7.13 -3.45 -6.67
N ASP A 187 -7.75 -4.62 -6.81
CA ASP A 187 -7.30 -5.86 -6.18
C ASP A 187 -6.99 -6.93 -7.23
N HIS A 188 -5.74 -6.96 -7.69
CA HIS A 188 -5.27 -7.87 -8.73
C HIS A 188 -5.35 -9.36 -8.35
N LEU A 189 -5.44 -9.68 -7.06
CA LEU A 189 -5.58 -11.07 -6.60
C LEU A 189 -6.97 -11.64 -6.92
N LEU A 190 -7.99 -10.78 -6.99
CA LEU A 190 -9.35 -11.17 -7.39
C LEU A 190 -9.54 -11.26 -8.92
N LEU A 191 -8.52 -10.96 -9.71
CA LEU A 191 -8.60 -11.04 -11.17
C LEU A 191 -8.28 -12.43 -11.68
N LYS A 192 -9.08 -12.94 -12.62
CA LYS A 192 -8.92 -14.28 -13.21
C LYS A 192 -7.76 -14.36 -14.20
N GLU A 193 -7.46 -13.27 -14.87
CA GLU A 193 -6.41 -13.19 -15.88
C GLU A 193 -5.34 -12.19 -15.50
N VAL A 194 -4.10 -12.54 -15.83
CA VAL A 194 -2.98 -11.62 -15.78
C VAL A 194 -2.83 -11.04 -17.18
N GLY A 195 -3.25 -9.80 -17.38
CA GLY A 195 -3.13 -9.06 -18.64
C GLY A 195 -2.17 -7.88 -18.53
N SER A 196 -1.87 -7.24 -19.66
CA SER A 196 -1.35 -5.88 -19.66
C SER A 196 -2.43 -4.94 -19.09
N ALA A 197 -2.02 -3.81 -18.50
CA ALA A 197 -2.91 -2.92 -17.77
C ALA A 197 -4.20 -2.47 -18.52
N GLY A 198 -4.21 -2.53 -19.87
CA GLY A 198 -5.37 -2.21 -20.70
C GLY A 198 -6.35 -3.37 -20.98
N ASP A 199 -5.97 -4.61 -20.61
CA ASP A 199 -6.77 -5.82 -20.91
C ASP A 199 -7.43 -6.42 -19.66
N ILE A 200 -7.33 -5.73 -18.50
CA ILE A 200 -7.79 -6.26 -17.22
C ILE A 200 -9.22 -5.79 -16.97
N ASP A 201 -10.10 -6.77 -16.75
CA ASP A 201 -11.51 -6.52 -16.48
C ASP A 201 -11.75 -6.37 -14.95
N TYR A 202 -11.89 -5.12 -14.54
CA TYR A 202 -12.18 -4.72 -13.14
C TYR A 202 -13.67 -4.49 -12.89
N GLU A 203 -14.56 -4.89 -13.82
CA GLU A 203 -15.99 -4.71 -13.63
C GLU A 203 -16.49 -5.43 -12.36
N PRO A 204 -17.32 -4.78 -11.54
CA PRO A 204 -17.78 -5.31 -10.26
C PRO A 204 -18.44 -6.70 -10.34
N GLU A 205 -19.24 -6.92 -11.39
CA GLU A 205 -19.89 -8.22 -11.65
C GLU A 205 -18.85 -9.31 -11.93
N LYS A 206 -17.80 -8.97 -12.68
CA LYS A 206 -16.70 -9.90 -12.97
C LYS A 206 -15.90 -10.25 -11.74
N MET A 207 -15.61 -9.25 -10.92
CA MET A 207 -14.96 -9.46 -9.63
C MET A 207 -15.83 -10.35 -8.71
N ARG A 208 -17.16 -10.17 -8.72
CA ARG A 208 -18.10 -11.00 -7.97
C ARG A 208 -18.11 -12.45 -8.45
N GLU A 209 -18.14 -12.69 -9.78
CA GLU A 209 -18.01 -14.03 -10.35
C GLU A 209 -16.73 -14.73 -9.90
N ASN A 210 -15.60 -14.01 -9.92
CA ASN A 210 -14.32 -14.52 -9.48
C ASN A 210 -14.33 -14.87 -7.98
N CYS A 211 -14.92 -14.02 -7.13
CA CYS A 211 -15.09 -14.29 -5.69
C CYS A 211 -15.91 -15.57 -5.46
N LEU A 212 -17.01 -15.75 -6.19
CA LEU A 212 -17.84 -16.97 -6.09
C LEU A 212 -17.07 -18.21 -6.59
N GLU A 213 -16.27 -18.11 -7.66
CA GLU A 213 -15.41 -19.21 -8.11
C GLU A 213 -14.32 -19.59 -7.09
N ILE A 214 -13.85 -18.62 -6.30
CA ILE A 214 -12.90 -18.83 -5.19
C ILE A 214 -13.60 -19.54 -4.01
N GLY A 215 -14.93 -19.41 -3.88
CA GLY A 215 -15.72 -19.95 -2.77
C GLY A 215 -16.05 -18.91 -1.71
N LEU A 216 -15.84 -17.61 -2.00
CA LEU A 216 -16.20 -16.52 -1.08
C LEU A 216 -17.72 -16.26 -1.09
N ASP A 217 -18.28 -16.00 0.09
CA ASP A 217 -19.68 -15.58 0.22
C ASP A 217 -19.82 -14.08 -0.12
N CYS A 218 -20.46 -13.80 -1.25
CA CYS A 218 -20.74 -12.44 -1.71
C CYS A 218 -22.11 -11.89 -1.26
N SER A 219 -22.78 -12.53 -0.29
CA SER A 219 -24.07 -12.06 0.24
C SER A 219 -23.90 -10.79 1.07
N GLU A 220 -22.74 -10.62 1.71
CA GLU A 220 -22.37 -9.49 2.53
C GLU A 220 -21.00 -8.95 2.12
N LEU A 221 -20.99 -7.71 1.60
CA LEU A 221 -19.75 -7.02 1.22
C LEU A 221 -19.42 -5.97 2.28
N THR A 222 -18.18 -6.00 2.77
CA THR A 222 -17.67 -5.11 3.80
C THR A 222 -16.52 -4.29 3.28
N PHE A 223 -16.36 -3.07 3.77
CA PHE A 223 -15.19 -2.28 3.44
C PHE A 223 -13.95 -2.86 4.11
N ALA A 224 -12.92 -3.02 3.34
CA ALA A 224 -11.69 -3.65 3.75
C ALA A 224 -10.47 -2.86 3.32
N PHE A 225 -9.45 -2.83 4.15
CA PHE A 225 -8.15 -2.24 3.83
C PHE A 225 -7.46 -2.99 2.68
N ASN A 226 -7.64 -4.30 2.56
CA ASN A 226 -7.12 -5.20 1.52
C ASN A 226 -5.59 -5.31 1.39
N ASN A 227 -4.82 -4.45 2.04
CA ASN A 227 -3.35 -4.48 2.01
C ASN A 227 -2.78 -4.88 3.38
N ILE A 228 -3.18 -6.07 3.87
CA ILE A 228 -2.79 -6.57 5.20
C ILE A 228 -1.34 -7.04 5.18
N GLN A 229 -0.43 -6.08 5.24
CA GLN A 229 1.02 -6.31 5.17
C GLN A 229 1.73 -5.51 6.25
N PRO A 230 2.79 -6.03 6.85
CA PRO A 230 3.53 -5.36 7.92
C PRO A 230 3.97 -3.94 7.55
N ILE A 231 4.36 -3.70 6.29
CA ILE A 231 4.83 -2.38 5.83
C ILE A 231 3.75 -1.30 5.87
N ALA A 232 2.47 -1.68 5.86
CA ALA A 232 1.36 -0.74 5.89
C ALA A 232 1.03 -0.22 7.30
N PHE A 233 1.55 -0.85 8.34
CA PHE A 233 1.23 -0.54 9.72
C PHE A 233 2.36 0.21 10.41
N THR A 234 1.98 1.23 11.17
CA THR A 234 2.89 1.94 12.08
C THR A 234 2.41 1.71 13.51
N VAL A 235 3.33 1.28 14.37
CA VAL A 235 3.06 0.88 15.76
C VAL A 235 3.97 1.61 16.73
N ASN A 236 3.62 1.60 18.00
CA ASN A 236 4.46 2.00 19.13
C ASN A 236 4.20 1.10 20.33
N ASN A 237 4.68 1.48 21.53
CA ASN A 237 4.48 0.69 22.74
C ASN A 237 3.00 0.63 23.19
N ASP A 238 2.17 1.59 22.76
CA ASP A 238 0.74 1.64 23.10
C ASP A 238 -0.11 0.88 22.06
N GLY A 239 0.49 0.43 20.94
CA GLY A 239 -0.16 -0.35 19.91
C GLY A 239 -0.12 0.25 18.51
N LEU A 240 -1.22 0.11 17.75
CA LEU A 240 -1.37 0.60 16.38
C LEU A 240 -1.52 2.14 16.37
N VAL A 241 -0.59 2.81 15.73
CA VAL A 241 -0.63 4.28 15.53
C VAL A 241 -1.44 4.64 14.30
N GLY A 242 -1.18 3.97 13.18
CA GLY A 242 -1.84 4.30 11.92
C GLY A 242 -1.60 3.28 10.80
N ILE A 243 -2.42 3.40 9.77
CA ILE A 243 -2.42 2.52 8.58
C ILE A 243 -2.18 3.36 7.34
N SER A 244 -1.21 2.97 6.51
CA SER A 244 -0.85 3.60 5.23
C SER A 244 -1.15 2.67 4.05
N SER A 245 -0.99 3.16 2.80
CA SER A 245 -1.13 2.33 1.58
C SER A 245 -2.56 1.84 1.30
N TRP A 246 -3.51 2.75 1.21
CA TRP A 246 -4.95 2.50 1.03
C TRP A 246 -5.40 2.24 -0.41
N ARG A 247 -4.48 2.13 -1.36
CA ARG A 247 -4.76 1.96 -2.79
C ARG A 247 -5.67 0.78 -3.13
N HIS A 248 -5.60 -0.29 -2.33
CA HIS A 248 -6.35 -1.53 -2.56
C HIS A 248 -7.64 -1.62 -1.75
N ALA A 249 -7.97 -0.58 -0.97
CA ALA A 249 -9.12 -0.60 -0.09
C ALA A 249 -10.44 -0.50 -0.86
N GLY A 250 -11.43 -1.25 -0.40
CA GLY A 250 -12.77 -1.25 -1.00
C GLY A 250 -13.67 -2.33 -0.44
N PHE A 251 -14.85 -2.46 -1.03
CA PHE A 251 -15.86 -3.41 -0.61
C PHE A 251 -15.60 -4.79 -1.20
N VAL A 252 -15.43 -5.79 -0.34
CA VAL A 252 -15.15 -7.18 -0.70
C VAL A 252 -15.93 -8.13 0.22
N PRO A 253 -16.06 -9.43 -0.11
CA PRO A 253 -16.53 -10.43 0.82
C PRO A 253 -15.70 -10.41 2.12
N LYS A 254 -16.36 -10.48 3.27
CA LYS A 254 -15.71 -10.37 4.59
C LYS A 254 -14.52 -11.31 4.76
N ASP A 255 -14.65 -12.56 4.28
CA ASP A 255 -13.64 -13.60 4.44
C ASP A 255 -12.43 -13.45 3.50
N TRP A 256 -12.47 -12.45 2.59
CA TRP A 256 -11.35 -12.18 1.71
C TRP A 256 -10.10 -11.70 2.47
N ILE A 257 -10.27 -10.88 3.52
CA ILE A 257 -9.14 -10.41 4.32
C ILE A 257 -8.50 -11.57 5.08
N GLY A 258 -9.30 -12.42 5.73
CA GLY A 258 -8.81 -13.61 6.43
C GLY A 258 -8.10 -14.58 5.47
N THR A 259 -8.55 -14.66 4.21
CA THR A 259 -7.88 -15.44 3.17
C THR A 259 -6.51 -14.87 2.83
N LYS A 260 -6.38 -13.54 2.70
CA LYS A 260 -5.12 -12.86 2.36
C LYS A 260 -4.03 -13.07 3.42
N VAL A 261 -4.35 -13.02 4.69
CA VAL A 261 -3.37 -13.14 5.78
C VAL A 261 -2.80 -14.55 5.96
N ARG A 262 -3.38 -15.55 5.30
CA ARG A 262 -2.94 -16.95 5.42
C ARG A 262 -1.66 -17.28 4.67
N SER A 263 -1.21 -16.41 3.77
CA SER A 263 -0.02 -16.67 2.98
C SER A 263 0.89 -15.45 2.88
N ASN A 264 2.13 -15.65 3.27
CA ASN A 264 3.19 -14.66 3.06
C ASN A 264 3.48 -14.41 1.57
N ASP A 265 3.15 -15.37 0.68
CA ASP A 265 3.33 -15.22 -0.77
C ASP A 265 2.41 -14.15 -1.37
N LEU A 266 1.35 -13.77 -0.65
CA LEU A 266 0.45 -12.69 -1.05
C LEU A 266 0.88 -11.31 -0.55
N MET A 267 1.96 -11.23 0.24
CA MET A 267 2.48 -9.97 0.74
C MET A 267 3.29 -9.25 -0.35
N GLU A 268 2.87 -8.06 -0.74
CA GLU A 268 3.66 -7.19 -1.62
C GLU A 268 4.97 -6.74 -0.97
N SER A 269 5.01 -6.67 0.36
CA SER A 269 6.20 -6.40 1.16
C SER A 269 7.11 -7.60 1.37
N ALA A 270 6.83 -8.74 0.74
CA ALA A 270 7.60 -9.97 0.95
C ALA A 270 9.10 -9.78 0.77
N ASP A 271 9.53 -9.00 -0.23
CA ASP A 271 10.96 -8.74 -0.46
C ASP A 271 11.62 -7.99 0.71
N VAL A 272 10.92 -7.05 1.34
CA VAL A 272 11.42 -6.28 2.49
C VAL A 272 11.43 -7.18 3.73
N CYS A 273 10.33 -7.89 3.99
CA CYS A 273 10.24 -8.83 5.10
C CYS A 273 11.28 -9.95 4.96
N ASN A 274 11.42 -10.56 3.78
CA ASN A 274 12.40 -11.63 3.55
C ASN A 274 13.87 -11.19 3.73
N LYS A 275 14.16 -9.90 3.63
CA LYS A 275 15.51 -9.36 3.90
C LYS A 275 15.76 -9.08 5.38
N LEU A 276 14.72 -8.78 6.14
CA LEU A 276 14.80 -8.31 7.52
C LEU A 276 14.33 -9.35 8.54
N TRP A 277 13.35 -10.17 8.18
CA TRP A 277 12.68 -11.12 9.06
C TRP A 277 13.28 -12.53 8.89
N THR A 278 13.37 -13.24 9.99
CA THR A 278 13.68 -14.68 9.98
C THR A 278 12.45 -15.48 9.50
N GLU A 279 12.66 -16.77 9.18
CA GLU A 279 11.54 -17.68 8.90
C GLU A 279 10.58 -17.80 10.11
N GLU A 280 11.11 -17.68 11.32
CA GLU A 280 10.35 -17.68 12.58
C GLU A 280 9.48 -16.41 12.70
N ASP A 281 10.02 -15.23 12.36
CA ASP A 281 9.25 -13.99 12.35
C ASP A 281 8.08 -14.05 11.35
N LEU A 282 8.32 -14.57 10.15
CA LEU A 282 7.28 -14.77 9.14
C LEU A 282 6.18 -15.75 9.62
N ALA A 283 6.59 -16.85 10.26
CA ALA A 283 5.67 -17.83 10.82
C ALA A 283 4.85 -17.24 11.98
N HIS A 284 5.50 -16.49 12.87
CA HIS A 284 4.83 -15.81 13.99
C HIS A 284 3.84 -14.77 13.49
N TRP A 285 4.23 -13.91 12.54
CA TRP A 285 3.31 -12.95 11.93
C TRP A 285 2.05 -13.63 11.38
N SER A 286 2.24 -14.63 10.51
CA SER A 286 1.11 -15.36 9.89
C SER A 286 0.22 -16.04 10.92
N TYR A 287 0.82 -16.59 11.98
CA TYR A 287 0.08 -17.24 13.06
C TYR A 287 -0.75 -16.22 13.86
N TYR A 288 -0.13 -15.17 14.38
CA TYR A 288 -0.80 -14.18 15.21
C TYR A 288 -1.90 -13.44 14.45
N ILE A 289 -1.62 -12.95 13.23
CA ILE A 289 -2.63 -12.23 12.45
C ILE A 289 -3.79 -13.16 12.06
N GLY A 290 -3.51 -14.43 11.71
CA GLY A 290 -4.54 -15.39 11.38
C GLY A 290 -5.44 -15.72 12.56
N VAL A 291 -4.88 -15.84 13.78
CA VAL A 291 -5.67 -16.05 15.02
C VAL A 291 -6.52 -14.83 15.30
N ALA A 292 -5.93 -13.62 15.32
CA ALA A 292 -6.65 -12.40 15.63
C ALA A 292 -7.78 -12.12 14.63
N MET A 293 -7.56 -12.35 13.32
CA MET A 293 -8.62 -12.23 12.32
C MET A 293 -9.77 -13.20 12.57
N LYS A 294 -9.47 -14.46 12.91
CA LYS A 294 -10.48 -15.47 13.23
C LYS A 294 -11.29 -15.11 14.46
N GLU A 295 -10.65 -14.62 15.52
CA GLU A 295 -11.31 -14.16 16.75
C GLU A 295 -12.25 -12.97 16.50
N ASN A 296 -11.91 -12.11 15.53
CA ASN A 296 -12.73 -11.02 15.04
C ASN A 296 -13.79 -11.45 13.99
N GLY A 297 -13.97 -12.77 13.78
CA GLY A 297 -15.01 -13.34 12.93
C GLY A 297 -14.77 -13.20 11.43
N PHE A 298 -13.48 -13.08 11.01
CA PHE A 298 -13.09 -13.22 9.62
C PHE A 298 -12.80 -14.69 9.32
N GLY A 299 -13.58 -15.28 8.40
CA GLY A 299 -13.30 -16.60 7.86
C GLY A 299 -12.17 -16.57 6.84
N GLU A 300 -11.85 -17.75 6.28
CA GLU A 300 -10.87 -17.87 5.21
C GLU A 300 -11.21 -19.02 4.27
N VAL A 301 -10.85 -18.88 2.99
CA VAL A 301 -11.00 -19.89 1.93
C VAL A 301 -9.66 -20.13 1.24
N TRP A 302 -8.58 -20.15 2.00
CA TRP A 302 -7.21 -20.20 1.48
C TRP A 302 -6.96 -21.38 0.51
N TYR A 303 -7.40 -22.58 0.83
CA TYR A 303 -7.18 -23.75 -0.04
C TYR A 303 -7.88 -23.61 -1.39
N ASP A 304 -9.09 -23.10 -1.41
CA ASP A 304 -9.84 -22.88 -2.65
C ASP A 304 -9.24 -21.73 -3.46
N PHE A 305 -8.82 -20.65 -2.82
CA PHE A 305 -8.08 -19.57 -3.45
C PHE A 305 -6.75 -20.06 -4.05
N ALA A 306 -5.94 -20.83 -3.33
CA ALA A 306 -4.67 -21.35 -3.81
C ALA A 306 -4.87 -22.25 -5.06
N LYS A 307 -5.90 -23.09 -5.05
CA LYS A 307 -6.30 -23.92 -6.18
C LYS A 307 -6.77 -23.08 -7.38
N TRP A 308 -7.55 -22.03 -7.13
CA TRP A 308 -8.02 -21.11 -8.15
C TRP A 308 -6.86 -20.31 -8.77
N ASN A 309 -5.96 -19.81 -7.94
CA ASN A 309 -4.78 -19.02 -8.34
C ASN A 309 -3.77 -19.88 -9.14
N SER A 310 -3.57 -21.13 -8.78
CA SER A 310 -2.71 -22.05 -9.56
C SER A 310 -3.25 -22.29 -10.98
N LYS A 311 -4.58 -22.39 -11.15
CA LYS A 311 -5.21 -22.47 -12.49
C LYS A 311 -5.04 -21.16 -13.28
N LYS A 312 -5.05 -20.01 -12.63
CA LYS A 312 -4.75 -18.68 -13.21
C LYS A 312 -3.33 -18.66 -13.78
N ALA A 313 -2.34 -19.09 -12.99
CA ALA A 313 -0.94 -19.17 -13.42
C ALA A 313 -0.77 -20.10 -14.63
N GLN A 314 -1.40 -21.28 -14.64
CA GLN A 314 -1.36 -22.23 -15.78
C GLN A 314 -1.97 -21.62 -17.05
N ARG A 315 -3.11 -20.91 -16.95
CA ARG A 315 -3.71 -20.22 -18.10
C ARG A 315 -2.78 -19.15 -18.67
N HIS A 316 -2.15 -18.37 -17.81
CA HIS A 316 -1.18 -17.36 -18.22
C HIS A 316 0.01 -17.98 -18.96
N MET A 317 0.60 -19.06 -18.44
CA MET A 317 1.72 -19.77 -19.08
C MET A 317 1.36 -20.31 -20.45
N LYS A 318 0.17 -20.88 -20.63
CA LYS A 318 -0.34 -21.34 -21.94
C LYS A 318 -0.49 -20.18 -22.94
N ARG A 319 -1.01 -19.02 -22.48
CA ARG A 319 -1.19 -17.82 -23.32
C ARG A 319 0.13 -17.27 -23.86
N ILE A 320 1.19 -17.29 -23.07
CA ILE A 320 2.52 -16.80 -23.48
C ILE A 320 3.40 -17.87 -24.17
N GLY A 321 2.83 -19.05 -24.48
CA GLY A 321 3.52 -20.11 -25.22
C GLY A 321 4.68 -20.77 -24.46
N LYS A 322 4.68 -20.73 -23.14
CA LYS A 322 5.71 -21.32 -22.26
C LYS A 322 5.24 -22.59 -21.55
N ALA A 323 4.14 -23.20 -22.02
CA ALA A 323 3.62 -24.49 -21.50
C ALA A 323 3.92 -25.63 -22.45
#